data_6f57cdad79f7d39626c1d4f3a4922682
#
_entry.id   6f57cdad79f7d39626c1d4f3a4922682
#
_cell.length_a   1.000
_cell.length_b   1.000
_cell.length_c   1.000
_cell.angle_alpha   90.00
_cell.angle_beta   90.00
_cell.angle_gamma   90.00
#
_symmetry.space_group_name_H-M   'P 1'
#
loop_
_entity.id
_entity.type
_entity.pdbx_description
1 polymer ?
#
loop_
_entity_poly.entity_id
_entity_poly.type
_entity_poly.pdbx_seq_one_letter_code
_entity_poly.pdbx_strand_id
1 'polypeptide(L)'
;MPLVSHIPPPGERRSRRLEGDVQRILFVDDDELILRSIARVLKHHARESSYEIDFVTGGESALDRLAQRPYDVILVDAQMPRMSGTTLLRRVQELYPGTVRILLSGHTGLDFLRAALPLAHQFIAKPCDGQLLKAALDNACGLRSILNRPELRQLVASSNDLPSAPSTYLELGSALNSPRAGARAVAEVIEKDSALSARVLGLAGSSFFGLPQQVSSIGGAVAFLGVEVIKAIVLSIEIGKVFPLSQAIPDFSFEAVQRRSSNAAQLAKRILGNTPTGDVGLIAGMLQDIGQLIFAARAPQRFSIALTTSARQDTPLFEPELELFGSTHAEVGGYLLGLWGLPSKVVQAVAQHLEPQPGARVFDAGAALYVANLLAIDPDVPALEHIPARTIALDLSYLRALGVTHQLDNWRKIAREALGNAAPPTRLAARV
;
A
#
# COMPACT_ATOMS: atom_id res chain seq x y z
N MET A 1 -10.59 6.93 -42.05
CA MET A 1 -10.67 7.98 -41.01
C MET A 1 -10.72 7.30 -39.66
N PRO A 2 -9.68 7.33 -38.81
CA PRO A 2 -9.76 6.81 -37.46
C PRO A 2 -10.42 7.84 -36.56
N LEU A 3 -11.39 7.39 -35.76
CA LEU A 3 -12.06 8.14 -34.69
C LEU A 3 -11.01 8.49 -33.62
N VAL A 4 -10.56 9.73 -33.62
CA VAL A 4 -9.79 10.29 -32.50
C VAL A 4 -10.77 10.49 -31.35
N SER A 5 -10.76 9.55 -30.41
CA SER A 5 -11.48 9.71 -29.15
C SER A 5 -10.83 10.84 -28.36
N HIS A 6 -11.60 11.90 -28.17
CA HIS A 6 -11.20 13.09 -27.42
C HIS A 6 -10.95 12.69 -25.96
N ILE A 7 -9.69 12.65 -25.54
CA ILE A 7 -9.27 12.40 -24.15
C ILE A 7 -9.39 13.73 -23.41
N PRO A 8 -10.29 13.89 -22.44
CA PRO A 8 -10.42 15.14 -21.70
C PRO A 8 -9.17 15.41 -20.84
N PRO A 9 -8.83 16.68 -20.59
CA PRO A 9 -7.64 17.06 -19.82
C PRO A 9 -7.72 16.58 -18.36
N PRO A 10 -6.58 16.37 -17.68
CA PRO A 10 -6.49 15.75 -16.35
C PRO A 10 -7.38 16.37 -15.26
N GLY A 11 -7.67 17.67 -15.33
CA GLY A 11 -8.50 18.40 -14.39
C GLY A 11 -10.00 18.06 -14.46
N GLU A 12 -10.52 17.61 -15.60
CA GLU A 12 -11.94 17.32 -15.77
C GLU A 12 -12.33 15.89 -15.37
N ARG A 13 -11.34 14.99 -15.22
CA ARG A 13 -11.59 13.58 -14.90
C ARG A 13 -11.95 13.33 -13.44
N ARG A 14 -11.64 14.25 -12.51
CA ARG A 14 -11.87 14.08 -11.06
C ARG A 14 -13.20 14.63 -10.54
N SER A 15 -13.94 15.42 -11.29
CA SER A 15 -15.20 16.02 -10.82
C SER A 15 -16.45 15.17 -11.03
N ARG A 16 -16.35 13.98 -11.63
CA ARG A 16 -17.43 12.97 -11.55
C ARG A 16 -17.27 12.15 -10.26
N ARG A 17 -17.52 12.75 -9.09
CA ARG A 17 -18.14 12.01 -8.01
C ARG A 17 -19.45 11.48 -8.60
N LEU A 18 -19.50 10.19 -8.88
CA LEU A 18 -20.77 9.52 -9.10
C LEU A 18 -21.53 9.63 -7.77
N GLU A 19 -22.39 10.63 -7.66
CA GLU A 19 -23.40 10.71 -6.62
C GLU A 19 -24.20 9.40 -6.70
N GLY A 20 -24.14 8.57 -5.66
CA GLY A 20 -25.10 7.52 -5.47
C GLY A 20 -24.64 6.13 -5.06
N ASP A 21 -23.36 5.82 -4.94
CA ASP A 21 -22.97 4.45 -4.58
C ASP A 21 -22.63 4.33 -3.09
N VAL A 22 -23.68 4.13 -2.26
CA VAL A 22 -23.54 3.88 -0.82
C VAL A 22 -22.82 2.54 -0.63
N GLN A 23 -21.71 2.56 0.10
CA GLN A 23 -20.94 1.35 0.40
C GLN A 23 -21.66 0.52 1.45
N ARG A 24 -21.73 -0.79 1.24
CA ARG A 24 -22.44 -1.70 2.13
C ARG A 24 -21.45 -2.56 2.90
N ILE A 25 -21.60 -2.52 4.20
CA ILE A 25 -20.77 -3.23 5.17
C ILE A 25 -21.64 -4.21 5.93
N LEU A 26 -21.22 -5.46 6.01
CA LEU A 26 -21.87 -6.49 6.82
C LEU A 26 -21.01 -6.78 8.05
N PHE A 27 -21.57 -6.56 9.24
CA PHE A 27 -20.94 -6.87 10.51
C PHE A 27 -21.55 -8.13 11.11
N VAL A 28 -20.71 -9.12 11.43
CA VAL A 28 -21.14 -10.44 11.89
C VAL A 28 -20.47 -10.78 13.22
N ASP A 29 -21.26 -10.98 14.24
CA ASP A 29 -20.83 -11.42 15.59
C ASP A 29 -21.98 -12.24 16.20
N ASP A 30 -21.73 -13.16 17.09
CA ASP A 30 -22.81 -13.92 17.75
C ASP A 30 -23.37 -13.22 18.98
N ASP A 31 -22.66 -12.22 19.50
CA ASP A 31 -23.10 -11.41 20.63
C ASP A 31 -23.84 -10.14 20.19
N GLU A 32 -25.15 -10.14 20.39
CA GLU A 32 -26.01 -8.99 20.06
C GLU A 32 -25.62 -7.71 20.83
N LEU A 33 -25.05 -7.84 22.04
CA LEU A 33 -24.61 -6.68 22.84
C LEU A 33 -23.38 -6.03 22.20
N ILE A 34 -22.46 -6.83 21.67
CA ILE A 34 -21.30 -6.35 20.92
C ILE A 34 -21.79 -5.63 19.67
N LEU A 35 -22.69 -6.23 18.88
CA LEU A 35 -23.25 -5.61 17.68
C LEU A 35 -23.93 -4.28 17.99
N ARG A 36 -24.73 -4.20 19.05
CA ARG A 36 -25.37 -2.94 19.49
C ARG A 36 -24.37 -1.89 19.94
N SER A 37 -23.31 -2.28 20.64
CA SER A 37 -22.25 -1.38 21.08
C SER A 37 -21.51 -0.77 19.87
N ILE A 38 -21.11 -1.61 18.93
CA ILE A 38 -20.44 -1.19 17.69
C ILE A 38 -21.38 -0.32 16.85
N ALA A 39 -22.65 -0.69 16.69
CA ALA A 39 -23.64 0.11 15.99
C ALA A 39 -23.75 1.52 16.57
N ARG A 40 -23.69 1.66 17.92
CA ARG A 40 -23.72 2.97 18.59
C ARG A 40 -22.47 3.80 18.27
N VAL A 41 -21.29 3.19 18.30
CA VAL A 41 -20.01 3.84 17.99
C VAL A 41 -19.97 4.27 16.54
N LEU A 42 -20.37 3.41 15.62
CA LEU A 42 -20.31 3.69 14.17
C LEU A 42 -21.47 4.55 13.64
N LYS A 43 -22.58 4.70 14.39
CA LYS A 43 -23.77 5.46 13.97
C LYS A 43 -23.46 6.92 13.63
N HIS A 44 -22.57 7.56 14.35
CA HIS A 44 -22.14 8.92 14.07
C HIS A 44 -21.32 8.97 12.77
N HIS A 45 -20.43 8.00 12.59
CA HIS A 45 -19.56 7.93 11.41
C HIS A 45 -20.30 7.52 10.14
N ALA A 46 -21.27 6.63 10.21
CA ALA A 46 -22.09 6.25 9.06
C ALA A 46 -22.88 7.42 8.47
N ARG A 47 -23.17 8.47 9.27
CA ARG A 47 -23.83 9.70 8.80
C ARG A 47 -22.87 10.67 8.11
N GLU A 48 -21.61 10.66 8.51
CA GLU A 48 -20.56 11.49 7.92
C GLU A 48 -19.90 10.84 6.70
N SER A 49 -19.92 9.51 6.67
CA SER A 49 -19.35 8.66 5.62
C SER A 49 -20.48 8.06 4.78
N SER A 50 -20.27 7.95 3.48
CA SER A 50 -21.28 7.40 2.55
C SER A 50 -21.35 5.87 2.62
N TYR A 51 -21.56 5.26 3.81
CA TYR A 51 -21.72 3.81 3.93
C TYR A 51 -22.91 3.40 4.80
N GLU A 52 -23.48 2.25 4.45
CA GLU A 52 -24.60 1.56 5.12
C GLU A 52 -24.05 0.32 5.82
N ILE A 53 -24.36 0.15 7.11
CA ILE A 53 -23.88 -0.99 7.90
C ILE A 53 -25.05 -1.83 8.32
N ASP A 54 -25.03 -3.12 7.96
CA ASP A 54 -25.92 -4.14 8.49
C ASP A 54 -25.21 -4.96 9.57
N PHE A 55 -25.99 -5.37 10.54
CA PHE A 55 -25.54 -6.19 11.65
C PHE A 55 -26.35 -7.48 11.65
N VAL A 56 -25.66 -8.64 11.75
CA VAL A 56 -26.31 -9.95 11.81
C VAL A 56 -25.63 -10.84 12.85
N THR A 57 -26.46 -11.68 13.50
CA THR A 57 -25.98 -12.66 14.47
C THR A 57 -25.70 -13.99 13.78
N GLY A 58 -24.39 -14.35 13.70
CA GLY A 58 -23.91 -15.64 13.23
C GLY A 58 -23.79 -15.80 11.70
N GLY A 59 -23.04 -16.83 11.32
CA GLY A 59 -22.59 -17.03 9.96
C GLY A 59 -23.69 -17.40 8.94
N GLU A 60 -24.72 -18.13 9.35
CA GLU A 60 -25.84 -18.51 8.46
C GLU A 60 -26.63 -17.28 8.03
N SER A 61 -27.00 -16.42 9.00
CA SER A 61 -27.67 -15.16 8.72
C SER A 61 -26.83 -14.22 7.83
N ALA A 62 -25.51 -14.28 7.96
CA ALA A 62 -24.60 -13.52 7.10
C ALA A 62 -24.66 -14.00 5.65
N LEU A 63 -24.65 -15.31 5.41
CA LEU A 63 -24.79 -15.89 4.06
C LEU A 63 -26.16 -15.57 3.44
N ASP A 64 -27.24 -15.62 4.22
CA ASP A 64 -28.58 -15.23 3.75
C ASP A 64 -28.63 -13.76 3.32
N ARG A 65 -27.94 -12.88 4.07
CA ARG A 65 -27.86 -11.46 3.72
C ARG A 65 -27.02 -11.23 2.45
N LEU A 66 -25.89 -11.90 2.32
CA LEU A 66 -25.04 -11.83 1.13
C LEU A 66 -25.76 -12.35 -0.13
N ALA A 67 -26.65 -13.34 0.01
CA ALA A 67 -27.46 -13.85 -1.09
C ALA A 67 -28.56 -12.86 -1.54
N GLN A 68 -29.03 -11.98 -0.64
CA GLN A 68 -30.08 -11.01 -0.93
C GLN A 68 -29.54 -9.75 -1.63
N ARG A 69 -28.35 -9.30 -1.25
CA ARG A 69 -27.72 -8.10 -1.81
C ARG A 69 -26.19 -8.13 -1.69
N PRO A 70 -25.45 -7.44 -2.58
CA PRO A 70 -24.00 -7.39 -2.52
C PRO A 70 -23.53 -6.52 -1.33
N TYR A 71 -22.41 -6.94 -0.71
CA TYR A 71 -21.68 -6.19 0.29
C TYR A 71 -20.25 -5.97 -0.17
N ASP A 72 -19.72 -4.78 0.11
CA ASP A 72 -18.36 -4.38 -0.25
C ASP A 72 -17.35 -4.89 0.77
N VAL A 73 -17.73 -4.87 2.04
CA VAL A 73 -16.90 -5.29 3.17
C VAL A 73 -17.70 -6.19 4.09
N ILE A 74 -17.09 -7.25 4.57
CA ILE A 74 -17.61 -8.07 5.66
C ILE A 74 -16.61 -8.08 6.81
N LEU A 75 -17.08 -7.76 8.03
CA LEU A 75 -16.34 -7.91 9.28
C LEU A 75 -16.94 -9.07 10.06
N VAL A 76 -16.11 -10.03 10.43
CA VAL A 76 -16.57 -11.29 11.02
C VAL A 76 -15.85 -11.56 12.31
N ASP A 77 -16.59 -11.84 13.39
CA ASP A 77 -15.99 -12.42 14.58
C ASP A 77 -15.42 -13.81 14.29
N ALA A 78 -14.22 -14.05 14.81
CA ALA A 78 -13.51 -15.31 14.60
C ALA A 78 -14.22 -16.51 15.27
N GLN A 79 -14.80 -16.29 16.43
CA GLN A 79 -15.39 -17.32 17.28
C GLN A 79 -16.89 -17.15 17.39
N MET A 80 -17.62 -17.87 16.59
CA MET A 80 -19.08 -17.91 16.63
C MET A 80 -19.56 -19.36 16.75
N PRO A 81 -20.68 -19.59 17.49
CA PRO A 81 -21.32 -20.91 17.55
C PRO A 81 -21.79 -21.38 16.16
N ARG A 82 -21.85 -22.70 15.98
CA ARG A 82 -22.32 -23.37 14.75
C ARG A 82 -21.44 -23.15 13.52
N MET A 83 -21.12 -21.92 13.16
CA MET A 83 -20.25 -21.58 12.04
C MET A 83 -19.18 -20.61 12.51
N SER A 84 -17.90 -21.05 12.52
CA SER A 84 -16.78 -20.17 12.88
C SER A 84 -16.58 -19.06 11.82
N GLY A 85 -16.00 -17.93 12.23
CA GLY A 85 -15.68 -16.84 11.32
C GLY A 85 -14.80 -17.26 10.16
N THR A 86 -13.83 -18.15 10.39
CA THR A 86 -12.98 -18.70 9.32
C THR A 86 -13.77 -19.55 8.32
N THR A 87 -14.76 -20.33 8.79
CA THR A 87 -15.65 -21.10 7.92
C THR A 87 -16.52 -20.16 7.08
N LEU A 88 -17.08 -19.12 7.70
CA LEU A 88 -17.83 -18.09 6.98
C LEU A 88 -16.98 -17.39 5.93
N LEU A 89 -15.78 -16.92 6.28
CA LEU A 89 -14.91 -16.21 5.34
C LEU A 89 -14.48 -17.08 4.16
N ARG A 90 -14.28 -18.39 4.36
CA ARG A 90 -14.03 -19.32 3.25
C ARG A 90 -15.21 -19.36 2.26
N ARG A 91 -16.44 -19.47 2.76
CA ARG A 91 -17.62 -19.42 1.90
C ARG A 91 -17.79 -18.07 1.20
N VAL A 92 -17.49 -16.98 1.90
CA VAL A 92 -17.50 -15.63 1.29
C VAL A 92 -16.44 -15.52 0.19
N GLN A 93 -15.25 -16.08 0.39
CA GLN A 93 -14.20 -16.13 -0.62
C GLN A 93 -14.65 -16.89 -1.88
N GLU A 94 -15.31 -18.03 -1.70
CA GLU A 94 -15.80 -18.88 -2.79
C GLU A 94 -16.98 -18.23 -3.56
N LEU A 95 -17.94 -17.67 -2.85
CA LEU A 95 -19.20 -17.19 -3.42
C LEU A 95 -19.20 -15.69 -3.76
N TYR A 96 -18.43 -14.89 -3.02
CA TYR A 96 -18.40 -13.42 -3.11
C TYR A 96 -16.95 -12.90 -3.09
N PRO A 97 -16.10 -13.32 -4.04
CA PRO A 97 -14.65 -13.07 -4.00
C PRO A 97 -14.28 -11.59 -4.04
N GLY A 98 -15.15 -10.73 -4.56
CA GLY A 98 -14.97 -9.28 -4.58
C GLY A 98 -15.27 -8.57 -3.25
N THR A 99 -15.76 -9.28 -2.23
CA THR A 99 -16.03 -8.69 -0.91
C THR A 99 -14.74 -8.63 -0.08
N VAL A 100 -14.42 -7.47 0.45
CA VAL A 100 -13.28 -7.30 1.37
C VAL A 100 -13.59 -8.02 2.69
N ARG A 101 -12.71 -8.91 3.12
CA ARG A 101 -12.90 -9.79 4.27
C ARG A 101 -12.00 -9.34 5.42
N ILE A 102 -12.60 -8.93 6.54
CA ILE A 102 -11.92 -8.50 7.77
C ILE A 102 -12.29 -9.46 8.88
N LEU A 103 -11.30 -10.03 9.57
CA LEU A 103 -11.52 -10.92 10.71
C LEU A 103 -11.24 -10.20 12.03
N LEU A 104 -12.18 -10.27 12.93
CA LEU A 104 -12.04 -9.79 14.33
C LEU A 104 -11.68 -10.97 15.21
N SER A 105 -10.59 -10.92 15.95
CA SER A 105 -10.16 -12.06 16.77
C SER A 105 -9.59 -11.64 18.12
N GLY A 106 -10.07 -12.29 19.18
CA GLY A 106 -9.44 -12.26 20.51
C GLY A 106 -8.32 -13.30 20.68
N HIS A 107 -8.17 -14.21 19.71
CA HIS A 107 -7.17 -15.28 19.75
C HIS A 107 -5.94 -14.88 18.92
N THR A 108 -4.77 -15.06 19.55
CA THR A 108 -3.45 -14.81 18.93
C THR A 108 -2.67 -16.11 18.70
N GLY A 109 -3.32 -17.28 18.82
CA GLY A 109 -2.68 -18.59 18.63
C GLY A 109 -2.19 -18.76 17.18
N LEU A 110 -0.92 -19.17 16.99
CA LEU A 110 -0.28 -19.29 15.68
C LEU A 110 -1.03 -20.24 14.73
N ASP A 111 -1.59 -21.33 15.22
CA ASP A 111 -2.32 -22.30 14.40
C ASP A 111 -3.64 -21.72 13.87
N PHE A 112 -4.35 -20.96 14.70
CA PHE A 112 -5.55 -20.23 14.29
C PHE A 112 -5.21 -19.20 13.21
N LEU A 113 -4.16 -18.39 13.43
CA LEU A 113 -3.71 -17.39 12.49
C LEU A 113 -3.34 -18.03 11.14
N ARG A 114 -2.57 -19.11 11.12
CA ARG A 114 -2.20 -19.82 9.88
C ARG A 114 -3.41 -20.30 9.08
N ALA A 115 -4.46 -20.75 9.75
CA ALA A 115 -5.69 -21.18 9.10
C ALA A 115 -6.53 -20.00 8.57
N ALA A 116 -6.48 -18.84 9.24
CA ALA A 116 -7.26 -17.66 8.93
C ALA A 116 -6.59 -16.73 7.91
N LEU A 117 -5.24 -16.70 7.88
CA LEU A 117 -4.44 -15.83 7.01
C LEU A 117 -4.83 -15.88 5.52
N PRO A 118 -5.05 -17.04 4.88
CA PRO A 118 -5.42 -17.07 3.47
C PRO A 118 -6.88 -16.63 3.20
N LEU A 119 -7.70 -16.46 4.23
CA LEU A 119 -9.13 -16.19 4.12
C LEU A 119 -9.49 -14.71 4.32
N ALA A 120 -8.73 -13.99 5.14
CA ALA A 120 -8.97 -12.60 5.46
C ALA A 120 -7.96 -11.67 4.78
N HIS A 121 -8.41 -10.48 4.38
CA HIS A 121 -7.52 -9.43 3.86
C HIS A 121 -6.90 -8.62 5.00
N GLN A 122 -7.67 -8.46 6.10
CA GLN A 122 -7.22 -7.74 7.30
C GLN A 122 -7.61 -8.49 8.56
N PHE A 123 -6.80 -8.31 9.61
CA PHE A 123 -7.05 -8.83 10.96
C PHE A 123 -7.11 -7.67 11.95
N ILE A 124 -8.13 -7.67 12.79
CA ILE A 124 -8.26 -6.71 13.89
C ILE A 124 -8.36 -7.50 15.20
N ALA A 125 -7.45 -7.21 16.13
CA ALA A 125 -7.50 -7.86 17.44
C ALA A 125 -8.60 -7.28 18.31
N LYS A 126 -9.28 -8.15 19.06
CA LYS A 126 -10.18 -7.77 20.16
C LYS A 126 -9.37 -7.70 21.48
N PRO A 127 -9.60 -6.71 22.36
CA PRO A 127 -10.58 -5.64 22.21
C PRO A 127 -10.13 -4.57 21.20
N CYS A 128 -11.02 -4.19 20.28
CA CYS A 128 -10.79 -3.09 19.35
C CYS A 128 -11.62 -1.87 19.77
N ASP A 129 -11.00 -0.70 19.73
CA ASP A 129 -11.72 0.55 19.95
C ASP A 129 -12.44 1.01 18.67
N GLY A 130 -13.37 1.94 18.83
CA GLY A 130 -14.15 2.46 17.71
C GLY A 130 -13.31 3.23 16.68
N GLN A 131 -12.15 3.77 17.07
CA GLN A 131 -11.28 4.51 16.16
C GLN A 131 -10.52 3.54 15.24
N LEU A 132 -10.02 2.44 15.79
CA LEU A 132 -9.36 1.39 15.01
C LEU A 132 -10.34 0.76 14.00
N LEU A 133 -11.56 0.48 14.45
CA LEU A 133 -12.61 -0.08 13.61
C LEU A 133 -13.00 0.89 12.49
N LYS A 134 -13.16 2.18 12.84
CA LYS A 134 -13.40 3.24 11.85
C LYS A 134 -12.29 3.32 10.83
N ALA A 135 -11.03 3.37 11.27
CA ALA A 135 -9.89 3.44 10.36
C ALA A 135 -9.85 2.25 9.39
N ALA A 136 -10.14 1.04 9.87
CA ALA A 136 -10.21 -0.15 9.02
C ALA A 136 -11.36 -0.06 7.99
N LEU A 137 -12.53 0.45 8.38
CA LEU A 137 -13.64 0.69 7.48
C LEU A 137 -13.33 1.79 6.47
N ASP A 138 -12.81 2.93 6.93
CA ASP A 138 -12.42 4.04 6.06
C ASP A 138 -11.36 3.61 5.04
N ASN A 139 -10.40 2.77 5.44
CA ASN A 139 -9.41 2.18 4.55
C ASN A 139 -10.09 1.23 3.55
N ALA A 140 -10.89 0.27 4.02
CA ALA A 140 -11.59 -0.66 3.15
C ALA A 140 -12.57 0.04 2.20
N CYS A 141 -13.21 1.11 2.65
CA CYS A 141 -14.19 1.87 1.91
C CYS A 141 -13.58 2.98 1.05
N GLY A 142 -12.55 3.68 1.50
CA GLY A 142 -11.84 4.71 0.74
C GLY A 142 -11.22 4.19 -0.56
N LEU A 143 -10.95 2.89 -0.58
CA LEU A 143 -10.47 2.16 -1.75
C LEU A 143 -11.50 2.00 -2.87
N ARG A 144 -12.78 2.11 -2.56
CA ARG A 144 -13.84 1.90 -3.56
C ARG A 144 -13.85 2.95 -4.66
N SER A 145 -13.44 4.19 -4.38
CA SER A 145 -13.30 5.20 -5.44
C SER A 145 -12.22 4.80 -6.47
N ILE A 146 -11.22 4.04 -6.02
CA ILE A 146 -10.21 3.40 -6.87
C ILE A 146 -10.78 2.07 -7.43
N LEU A 147 -11.62 1.34 -6.66
CA LEU A 147 -12.18 0.02 -6.94
C LEU A 147 -13.35 -0.02 -7.91
N ASN A 148 -14.04 1.08 -8.15
CA ASN A 148 -15.15 1.11 -9.10
C ASN A 148 -14.71 0.93 -10.57
N ARG A 149 -13.43 0.66 -10.80
CA ARG A 149 -12.89 0.29 -12.10
C ARG A 149 -12.78 -1.24 -12.18
N PRO A 150 -13.66 -1.93 -12.96
CA PRO A 150 -13.59 -3.37 -13.13
C PRO A 150 -12.20 -3.86 -13.58
N GLU A 151 -11.52 -3.05 -14.39
CA GLU A 151 -10.18 -3.31 -14.90
C GLU A 151 -9.15 -3.47 -13.79
N LEU A 152 -9.20 -2.62 -12.74
CA LEU A 152 -8.31 -2.70 -11.59
C LEU A 152 -8.53 -3.97 -10.76
N ARG A 153 -9.80 -4.32 -10.55
CA ARG A 153 -10.13 -5.56 -9.85
C ARG A 153 -9.55 -6.76 -10.58
N GLN A 154 -9.69 -6.82 -11.90
CA GLN A 154 -9.15 -7.91 -12.72
C GLN A 154 -7.63 -7.99 -12.69
N LEU A 155 -6.93 -6.86 -12.60
CA LEU A 155 -5.47 -6.83 -12.51
C LEU A 155 -4.97 -7.34 -11.16
N VAL A 156 -5.61 -6.94 -10.07
CA VAL A 156 -5.16 -7.33 -8.72
C VAL A 156 -5.64 -8.72 -8.34
N ALA A 157 -6.86 -9.09 -8.75
CA ALA A 157 -7.44 -10.39 -8.46
C ALA A 157 -6.80 -11.51 -9.31
N SER A 158 -6.49 -12.65 -8.70
CA SER A 158 -6.21 -13.90 -9.40
C SER A 158 -7.47 -14.76 -9.39
N SER A 159 -7.93 -15.21 -10.56
CA SER A 159 -9.09 -16.12 -10.65
C SER A 159 -10.31 -15.62 -9.88
N ASN A 160 -10.58 -14.31 -9.92
CA ASN A 160 -11.63 -13.60 -9.19
C ASN A 160 -11.43 -13.44 -7.68
N ASP A 161 -10.29 -13.82 -7.09
CA ASP A 161 -10.02 -13.61 -5.66
C ASP A 161 -8.98 -12.50 -5.44
N LEU A 162 -9.26 -11.63 -4.46
CA LEU A 162 -8.35 -10.56 -4.03
C LEU A 162 -7.20 -11.17 -3.23
N PRO A 163 -5.93 -10.76 -3.45
CA PRO A 163 -4.79 -11.34 -2.76
C PRO A 163 -4.76 -10.95 -1.28
N SER A 164 -4.49 -11.93 -0.42
CA SER A 164 -4.17 -11.68 0.99
C SER A 164 -2.77 -11.10 1.14
N ALA A 165 -2.56 -10.33 2.22
CA ALA A 165 -1.22 -9.84 2.56
C ALA A 165 -0.26 -11.01 2.87
N PRO A 166 1.06 -10.81 2.71
CA PRO A 166 2.04 -11.82 3.09
C PRO A 166 1.87 -12.29 4.53
N SER A 167 2.01 -13.61 4.76
CA SER A 167 1.75 -14.21 6.07
C SER A 167 2.59 -13.59 7.19
N THR A 168 3.87 -13.35 6.93
CA THR A 168 4.77 -12.72 7.91
C THR A 168 4.32 -11.30 8.28
N TYR A 169 3.83 -10.51 7.31
CA TYR A 169 3.29 -9.18 7.58
C TYR A 169 2.05 -9.25 8.50
N LEU A 170 1.16 -10.20 8.27
CA LEU A 170 -0.03 -10.42 9.09
C LEU A 170 0.33 -10.96 10.49
N GLU A 171 1.32 -11.88 10.59
CA GLU A 171 1.85 -12.35 11.87
C GLU A 171 2.43 -11.20 12.70
N LEU A 172 3.16 -10.27 12.08
CA LEU A 172 3.67 -9.07 12.74
C LEU A 172 2.54 -8.19 13.28
N GLY A 173 1.50 -7.96 12.49
CA GLY A 173 0.31 -7.22 12.94
C GLY A 173 -0.35 -7.86 14.15
N SER A 174 -0.49 -9.19 14.14
CA SER A 174 -1.06 -9.94 15.25
C SER A 174 -0.18 -9.92 16.51
N ALA A 175 1.14 -10.07 16.36
CA ALA A 175 2.08 -10.04 17.49
C ALA A 175 2.05 -8.71 18.24
N LEU A 176 1.82 -7.61 17.52
CA LEU A 176 1.72 -6.26 18.09
C LEU A 176 0.42 -6.02 18.88
N ASN A 177 -0.61 -6.78 18.59
CA ASN A 177 -1.89 -6.71 19.30
C ASN A 177 -1.92 -7.61 20.55
N SER A 178 -0.80 -8.28 20.88
CA SER A 178 -0.71 -9.14 22.06
C SER A 178 -0.36 -8.33 23.32
N PRO A 179 -0.68 -8.84 24.55
CA PRO A 179 -0.25 -8.21 25.81
C PRO A 179 1.27 -8.09 25.97
N ARG A 180 2.04 -8.82 25.16
CA ARG A 180 3.51 -8.76 25.08
C ARG A 180 3.99 -7.98 23.88
N ALA A 181 3.14 -7.09 23.33
CA ALA A 181 3.47 -6.27 22.18
C ALA A 181 4.76 -5.47 22.38
N GLY A 182 5.54 -5.31 21.32
CA GLY A 182 6.76 -4.53 21.34
C GLY A 182 7.86 -5.10 20.43
N ALA A 183 9.03 -4.49 20.51
CA ALA A 183 10.19 -4.83 19.69
C ALA A 183 10.56 -6.34 19.74
N ARG A 184 10.40 -6.96 20.91
CA ARG A 184 10.69 -8.39 21.09
C ARG A 184 9.73 -9.28 20.32
N ALA A 185 8.43 -9.00 20.37
CA ALA A 185 7.44 -9.79 19.65
C ALA A 185 7.65 -9.71 18.12
N VAL A 186 8.03 -8.54 17.61
CA VAL A 186 8.41 -8.34 16.20
C VAL A 186 9.65 -9.14 15.85
N ALA A 187 10.68 -9.08 16.68
CA ALA A 187 11.91 -9.84 16.48
C ALA A 187 11.65 -11.35 16.43
N GLU A 188 10.88 -11.88 17.37
CA GLU A 188 10.52 -13.31 17.43
C GLU A 188 9.79 -13.80 16.17
N VAL A 189 9.00 -12.96 15.51
CA VAL A 189 8.35 -13.31 14.23
C VAL A 189 9.34 -13.35 13.09
N ILE A 190 10.20 -12.33 12.96
CA ILE A 190 11.15 -12.20 11.84
C ILE A 190 12.27 -13.24 11.95
N GLU A 191 12.75 -13.51 13.16
CA GLU A 191 13.87 -14.45 13.43
C GLU A 191 13.53 -15.91 13.16
N LYS A 192 12.26 -16.26 12.94
CA LYS A 192 11.86 -17.60 12.46
C LYS A 192 12.37 -17.90 11.05
N ASP A 193 12.56 -16.87 10.22
CA ASP A 193 13.10 -16.96 8.87
C ASP A 193 14.47 -16.26 8.82
N SER A 194 15.54 -17.07 8.74
CA SER A 194 16.92 -16.55 8.71
C SER A 194 17.23 -15.73 7.46
N ALA A 195 16.62 -16.07 6.31
CA ALA A 195 16.80 -15.32 5.07
C ALA A 195 16.11 -13.96 5.15
N LEU A 196 14.90 -13.91 5.71
CA LEU A 196 14.19 -12.66 5.97
C LEU A 196 14.96 -11.80 6.98
N SER A 197 15.42 -12.38 8.09
CA SER A 197 16.25 -11.69 9.09
C SER A 197 17.47 -11.04 8.46
N ALA A 198 18.21 -11.78 7.63
CA ALA A 198 19.40 -11.24 6.95
C ALA A 198 19.02 -10.09 6.01
N ARG A 199 17.93 -10.18 5.27
CA ARG A 199 17.46 -9.10 4.37
C ARG A 199 17.00 -7.87 5.14
N VAL A 200 16.25 -8.05 6.23
CA VAL A 200 15.81 -6.95 7.11
C VAL A 200 17.02 -6.25 7.73
N LEU A 201 17.98 -7.01 8.26
CA LEU A 201 19.21 -6.43 8.85
C LEU A 201 20.08 -5.75 7.78
N GLY A 202 20.19 -6.34 6.59
CA GLY A 202 20.91 -5.74 5.46
C GLY A 202 20.32 -4.39 5.04
N LEU A 203 18.99 -4.29 4.96
CA LEU A 203 18.31 -3.03 4.66
C LEU A 203 18.43 -2.04 5.83
N ALA A 204 18.13 -2.47 7.06
CA ALA A 204 18.20 -1.62 8.24
C ALA A 204 19.61 -1.08 8.50
N GLY A 205 20.65 -1.90 8.31
CA GLY A 205 22.05 -1.52 8.48
C GLY A 205 22.66 -0.78 7.28
N SER A 206 21.92 -0.60 6.21
CA SER A 206 22.40 0.12 5.02
C SER A 206 22.57 1.62 5.30
N SER A 207 23.38 2.30 4.48
CA SER A 207 23.51 3.77 4.51
C SER A 207 22.17 4.48 4.27
N PHE A 208 21.19 3.74 3.76
CA PHE A 208 19.80 4.18 3.57
C PHE A 208 19.17 4.76 4.84
N PHE A 209 19.29 4.05 5.98
CA PHE A 209 18.73 4.53 7.25
C PHE A 209 19.66 5.43 8.04
N GLY A 210 20.93 5.53 7.65
CA GLY A 210 21.92 6.44 8.27
C GLY A 210 22.16 6.16 9.76
N LEU A 211 22.03 4.89 10.17
CA LEU A 211 22.19 4.51 11.57
C LEU A 211 23.66 4.65 12.01
N PRO A 212 23.92 5.23 13.20
CA PRO A 212 25.30 5.54 13.66
C PRO A 212 26.12 4.30 14.03
N GLN A 213 25.48 3.14 14.16
CA GLN A 213 26.13 1.85 14.48
C GLN A 213 25.56 0.73 13.60
N GLN A 214 26.38 -0.29 13.34
CA GLN A 214 25.88 -1.51 12.68
C GLN A 214 24.79 -2.15 13.55
N VAL A 215 23.57 -2.19 12.98
CA VAL A 215 22.45 -2.90 13.59
C VAL A 215 22.71 -4.39 13.42
N SER A 216 22.97 -5.09 14.53
CA SER A 216 23.36 -6.50 14.56
C SER A 216 22.21 -7.45 14.96
N SER A 217 21.02 -6.90 15.32
CA SER A 217 19.87 -7.69 15.73
C SER A 217 18.57 -7.05 15.25
N ILE A 218 17.54 -7.89 15.04
CA ILE A 218 16.19 -7.43 14.67
C ILE A 218 15.62 -6.54 15.76
N GLY A 219 15.80 -6.91 17.04
CA GLY A 219 15.37 -6.07 18.16
C GLY A 219 16.02 -4.69 18.16
N GLY A 220 17.31 -4.59 17.81
CA GLY A 220 18.02 -3.33 17.61
C GLY A 220 17.44 -2.52 16.44
N ALA A 221 17.16 -3.17 15.32
CA ALA A 221 16.53 -2.53 14.16
C ALA A 221 15.16 -1.93 14.54
N VAL A 222 14.35 -2.69 15.27
CA VAL A 222 13.02 -2.22 15.74
C VAL A 222 13.15 -1.04 16.69
N ALA A 223 14.13 -1.06 17.59
CA ALA A 223 14.34 0.03 18.56
C ALA A 223 14.74 1.35 17.86
N PHE A 224 15.51 1.28 16.77
CA PHE A 224 15.94 2.46 16.03
C PHE A 224 14.92 2.96 15.01
N LEU A 225 14.35 2.07 14.22
CA LEU A 225 13.48 2.42 13.10
C LEU A 225 11.99 2.46 13.47
N GLY A 226 11.65 1.84 14.59
CA GLY A 226 10.26 1.66 14.98
C GLY A 226 9.59 0.47 14.26
N VAL A 227 8.51 0.03 14.85
CA VAL A 227 7.77 -1.16 14.41
C VAL A 227 7.18 -0.99 13.01
N GLU A 228 6.57 0.16 12.74
CA GLU A 228 5.87 0.36 11.46
C GLU A 228 6.84 0.41 10.27
N VAL A 229 8.03 0.96 10.44
CA VAL A 229 9.08 0.94 9.41
C VAL A 229 9.57 -0.49 9.17
N ILE A 230 9.79 -1.28 10.23
CA ILE A 230 10.17 -2.69 10.10
C ILE A 230 9.08 -3.51 9.39
N LYS A 231 7.80 -3.28 9.70
CA LYS A 231 6.69 -3.90 8.97
C LYS A 231 6.69 -3.56 7.48
N ALA A 232 6.96 -2.29 7.14
CA ALA A 232 7.08 -1.86 5.74
C ALA A 232 8.27 -2.52 5.03
N ILE A 233 9.42 -2.66 5.71
CA ILE A 233 10.59 -3.39 5.20
C ILE A 233 10.22 -4.85 4.92
N VAL A 234 9.60 -5.53 5.88
CA VAL A 234 9.15 -6.92 5.71
C VAL A 234 8.17 -7.02 4.54
N LEU A 235 7.20 -6.14 4.46
CA LEU A 235 6.23 -6.13 3.37
C LEU A 235 6.91 -5.93 2.00
N SER A 236 7.83 -4.98 1.89
CA SER A 236 8.57 -4.73 0.64
C SER A 236 9.41 -5.91 0.19
N ILE A 237 9.91 -6.72 1.14
CA ILE A 237 10.66 -7.95 0.86
C ILE A 237 9.73 -9.09 0.41
N GLU A 238 8.61 -9.25 1.11
CA GLU A 238 7.71 -10.40 0.96
C GLU A 238 6.72 -10.27 -0.20
N ILE A 239 6.50 -9.06 -0.73
CA ILE A 239 5.53 -8.81 -1.79
C ILE A 239 5.77 -9.67 -3.04
N GLY A 240 7.02 -9.96 -3.36
CA GLY A 240 7.39 -10.82 -4.47
C GLY A 240 6.90 -12.27 -4.34
N LYS A 241 6.61 -12.73 -3.11
CA LYS A 241 6.00 -14.05 -2.89
C LYS A 241 4.52 -14.08 -3.27
N VAL A 242 3.83 -12.94 -3.13
CA VAL A 242 2.41 -12.78 -3.50
C VAL A 242 2.25 -12.62 -5.02
N PHE A 243 3.18 -11.93 -5.65
CA PHE A 243 3.21 -11.66 -7.09
C PHE A 243 4.48 -12.19 -7.73
N PRO A 244 4.65 -13.53 -7.84
CA PRO A 244 5.82 -14.11 -8.48
C PRO A 244 5.82 -13.76 -9.97
N LEU A 245 6.98 -13.34 -10.49
CA LEU A 245 7.17 -13.09 -11.91
C LEU A 245 7.28 -14.43 -12.64
N SER A 246 6.38 -14.68 -13.58
CA SER A 246 6.35 -15.93 -14.36
C SER A 246 7.37 -15.96 -15.49
N GLN A 247 7.84 -14.77 -15.91
CA GLN A 247 8.82 -14.59 -16.99
C GLN A 247 9.63 -13.33 -16.78
N ALA A 248 10.82 -13.27 -17.37
CA ALA A 248 11.60 -12.04 -17.43
C ALA A 248 10.93 -11.04 -18.38
N ILE A 249 10.86 -9.79 -17.97
CA ILE A 249 10.38 -8.68 -18.79
C ILE A 249 11.61 -7.85 -19.16
N PRO A 250 11.88 -7.60 -20.46
CA PRO A 250 12.98 -6.73 -20.85
C PRO A 250 12.89 -5.37 -20.15
N ASP A 251 14.03 -4.85 -19.71
CA ASP A 251 14.17 -3.55 -19.05
C ASP A 251 13.38 -3.39 -17.73
N PHE A 252 12.90 -4.49 -17.13
CA PHE A 252 12.27 -4.49 -15.83
C PHE A 252 13.03 -5.36 -14.84
N SER A 253 13.45 -4.76 -13.72
CA SER A 253 13.99 -5.45 -12.55
C SER A 253 13.29 -4.94 -11.30
N PHE A 254 12.70 -5.87 -10.56
CA PHE A 254 12.03 -5.51 -9.31
C PHE A 254 13.01 -4.98 -8.27
N GLU A 255 14.24 -5.47 -8.25
CA GLU A 255 15.31 -4.96 -7.38
C GLU A 255 15.69 -3.51 -7.74
N ALA A 256 15.70 -3.16 -9.02
CA ALA A 256 15.93 -1.78 -9.45
C ALA A 256 14.78 -0.86 -9.02
N VAL A 257 13.53 -1.34 -9.15
CA VAL A 257 12.34 -0.64 -8.65
C VAL A 257 12.44 -0.41 -7.14
N GLN A 258 12.77 -1.45 -6.36
CA GLN A 258 12.92 -1.34 -4.91
C GLN A 258 14.03 -0.34 -4.51
N ARG A 259 15.17 -0.33 -5.21
CA ARG A 259 16.23 0.65 -4.95
C ARG A 259 15.76 2.09 -5.19
N ARG A 260 15.06 2.34 -6.30
CA ARG A 260 14.50 3.66 -6.62
C ARG A 260 13.50 4.09 -5.55
N SER A 261 12.55 3.23 -5.21
CA SER A 261 11.56 3.47 -4.16
C SER A 261 12.23 3.77 -2.81
N SER A 262 13.29 3.03 -2.48
CA SER A 262 14.07 3.25 -1.26
C SER A 262 14.74 4.64 -1.25
N ASN A 263 15.34 5.06 -2.36
CA ASN A 263 15.97 6.38 -2.46
C ASN A 263 14.94 7.52 -2.31
N ALA A 264 13.81 7.41 -2.98
CA ALA A 264 12.71 8.38 -2.84
C ALA A 264 12.17 8.42 -1.41
N ALA A 265 12.03 7.27 -0.76
CA ALA A 265 11.60 7.16 0.64
C ALA A 265 12.54 7.89 1.61
N GLN A 266 13.86 7.68 1.45
CA GLN A 266 14.87 8.35 2.27
C GLN A 266 14.83 9.87 2.06
N LEU A 267 14.73 10.29 0.80
CA LEU A 267 14.68 11.71 0.47
C LEU A 267 13.42 12.37 1.03
N ALA A 268 12.26 11.73 0.88
CA ALA A 268 11.00 12.21 1.46
C ALA A 268 11.09 12.32 2.99
N LYS A 269 11.69 11.32 3.66
CA LYS A 269 11.93 11.36 5.12
C LYS A 269 12.82 12.53 5.51
N ARG A 270 13.91 12.80 4.78
CA ARG A 270 14.82 13.93 5.06
C ARG A 270 14.15 15.28 4.79
N ILE A 271 13.34 15.39 3.75
CA ILE A 271 12.54 16.59 3.41
C ILE A 271 11.53 16.90 4.53
N LEU A 272 10.83 15.89 5.03
CA LEU A 272 9.80 16.02 6.07
C LEU A 272 10.37 16.02 7.50
N GLY A 273 11.62 15.63 7.67
CA GLY A 273 12.29 15.55 8.96
C GLY A 273 11.81 14.40 9.87
N ASN A 274 12.24 14.43 11.13
CA ASN A 274 11.84 13.45 12.15
C ASN A 274 10.46 13.77 12.72
N THR A 275 9.43 13.60 11.90
CA THR A 275 8.02 13.86 12.21
C THR A 275 7.19 12.63 11.88
N PRO A 276 5.97 12.50 12.44
CA PRO A 276 5.04 11.44 12.04
C PRO A 276 4.74 11.45 10.53
N THR A 277 4.70 12.63 9.90
CA THR A 277 4.53 12.75 8.44
C THR A 277 5.77 12.26 7.69
N GLY A 278 6.98 12.46 8.25
CA GLY A 278 8.21 11.91 7.71
C GLY A 278 8.25 10.38 7.76
N ASP A 279 7.69 9.77 8.82
CA ASP A 279 7.58 8.31 8.90
C ASP A 279 6.60 7.77 7.85
N VAL A 280 5.47 8.46 7.64
CA VAL A 280 4.54 8.14 6.55
C VAL A 280 5.22 8.25 5.20
N GLY A 281 6.00 9.30 4.94
CA GLY A 281 6.77 9.50 3.70
C GLY A 281 7.78 8.38 3.46
N LEU A 282 8.49 7.95 4.51
CA LEU A 282 9.43 6.83 4.45
C LEU A 282 8.71 5.52 4.06
N ILE A 283 7.67 5.16 4.80
CA ILE A 283 6.91 3.93 4.57
C ILE A 283 6.27 3.93 3.19
N ALA A 284 5.58 5.02 2.83
CA ALA A 284 4.93 5.15 1.53
C ALA A 284 5.94 5.12 0.38
N GLY A 285 7.10 5.78 0.53
CA GLY A 285 8.16 5.77 -0.46
C GLY A 285 8.74 4.38 -0.70
N MET A 286 8.93 3.56 0.33
CA MET A 286 9.39 2.17 0.17
C MET A 286 8.39 1.28 -0.60
N LEU A 287 7.11 1.63 -0.57
CA LEU A 287 6.02 0.83 -1.13
C LEU A 287 5.37 1.46 -2.38
N GLN A 288 5.80 2.65 -2.79
CA GLN A 288 5.13 3.46 -3.82
C GLN A 288 4.99 2.76 -5.18
N ASP A 289 5.99 1.96 -5.56
CA ASP A 289 6.09 1.33 -6.88
C ASP A 289 5.62 -0.14 -6.91
N ILE A 290 5.00 -0.66 -5.83
CA ILE A 290 4.58 -2.07 -5.79
C ILE A 290 3.55 -2.42 -6.87
N GLY A 291 2.80 -1.45 -7.38
CA GLY A 291 1.88 -1.63 -8.50
C GLY A 291 2.57 -2.06 -9.79
N GLN A 292 3.83 -1.66 -10.01
CA GLN A 292 4.61 -2.13 -11.16
C GLN A 292 4.83 -3.65 -11.10
N LEU A 293 5.08 -4.20 -9.89
CA LEU A 293 5.18 -5.66 -9.71
C LEU A 293 3.86 -6.37 -10.03
N ILE A 294 2.73 -5.76 -9.68
CA ILE A 294 1.40 -6.30 -10.02
C ILE A 294 1.22 -6.34 -11.53
N PHE A 295 1.51 -5.26 -12.24
CA PHE A 295 1.46 -5.23 -13.71
C PHE A 295 2.40 -6.27 -14.32
N ALA A 296 3.63 -6.35 -13.84
CA ALA A 296 4.62 -7.31 -14.29
C ALA A 296 4.17 -8.77 -14.09
N ALA A 297 3.55 -9.08 -12.96
CA ALA A 297 3.10 -10.43 -12.63
C ALA A 297 1.78 -10.81 -13.34
N ARG A 298 0.85 -9.87 -13.49
CA ARG A 298 -0.51 -10.15 -13.98
C ARG A 298 -0.73 -9.90 -15.46
N ALA A 299 0.04 -8.99 -16.04
CA ALA A 299 -0.09 -8.62 -17.45
C ALA A 299 1.29 -8.30 -18.08
N PRO A 300 2.25 -9.25 -18.03
CA PRO A 300 3.64 -9.01 -18.38
C PRO A 300 3.82 -8.46 -19.81
N GLN A 301 3.06 -8.94 -20.79
CA GLN A 301 3.15 -8.47 -22.19
C GLN A 301 2.68 -7.01 -22.31
N ARG A 302 1.55 -6.67 -21.69
CA ARG A 302 1.01 -5.29 -21.71
C ARG A 302 1.95 -4.34 -20.96
N PHE A 303 2.51 -4.79 -19.83
CA PHE A 303 3.45 -3.99 -19.07
C PHE A 303 4.78 -3.77 -19.81
N SER A 304 5.28 -4.79 -20.54
CA SER A 304 6.43 -4.62 -21.43
C SER A 304 6.17 -3.57 -22.53
N ILE A 305 4.94 -3.52 -23.08
CA ILE A 305 4.55 -2.47 -24.02
C ILE A 305 4.55 -1.09 -23.35
N ALA A 306 4.05 -0.96 -22.12
CA ALA A 306 4.08 0.29 -21.37
C ALA A 306 5.51 0.80 -21.16
N LEU A 307 6.43 -0.07 -20.72
CA LEU A 307 7.84 0.25 -20.53
C LEU A 307 8.50 0.72 -21.84
N THR A 308 8.30 -0.04 -22.91
CA THR A 308 8.86 0.29 -24.23
C THR A 308 8.29 1.60 -24.79
N THR A 309 6.98 1.84 -24.58
CA THR A 309 6.32 3.07 -25.04
C THR A 309 6.85 4.29 -24.27
N SER A 310 6.93 4.18 -22.93
CA SER A 310 7.53 5.21 -22.07
C SER A 310 8.94 5.57 -22.52
N ALA A 311 9.80 4.57 -22.73
CA ALA A 311 11.17 4.78 -23.16
C ALA A 311 11.28 5.41 -24.58
N ARG A 312 10.44 4.96 -25.53
CA ARG A 312 10.47 5.47 -26.92
C ARG A 312 9.90 6.88 -27.05
N GLN A 313 8.87 7.20 -26.30
CA GLN A 313 8.21 8.51 -26.36
C GLN A 313 8.83 9.50 -25.37
N ASP A 314 9.75 9.03 -24.52
CA ASP A 314 10.34 9.80 -23.42
C ASP A 314 9.25 10.44 -22.54
N THR A 315 8.22 9.64 -22.16
CA THR A 315 7.11 10.05 -21.30
C THR A 315 7.15 9.28 -19.98
N PRO A 316 6.57 9.83 -18.92
CA PRO A 316 6.45 9.11 -17.65
C PRO A 316 5.71 7.79 -17.83
N LEU A 317 6.16 6.74 -17.11
CA LEU A 317 5.57 5.39 -17.23
C LEU A 317 4.08 5.36 -16.96
N PHE A 318 3.58 6.21 -16.06
CA PHE A 318 2.16 6.25 -15.73
C PHE A 318 1.25 6.68 -16.90
N GLU A 319 1.77 7.40 -17.91
CA GLU A 319 0.98 7.77 -19.11
C GLU A 319 0.61 6.54 -19.94
N PRO A 320 1.55 5.71 -20.42
CA PRO A 320 1.20 4.48 -21.12
C PRO A 320 0.50 3.44 -20.22
N GLU A 321 0.72 3.46 -18.90
CA GLU A 321 -0.07 2.65 -17.98
C GLU A 321 -1.55 3.04 -18.01
N LEU A 322 -1.87 4.34 -17.95
CA LEU A 322 -3.25 4.82 -18.07
C LEU A 322 -3.90 4.43 -19.40
N GLU A 323 -3.16 4.52 -20.50
CA GLU A 323 -3.67 4.14 -21.83
C GLU A 323 -3.95 2.63 -21.92
N LEU A 324 -3.02 1.81 -21.42
CA LEU A 324 -3.11 0.36 -21.53
C LEU A 324 -4.00 -0.28 -20.46
N PHE A 325 -3.92 0.18 -19.22
CA PHE A 325 -4.59 -0.45 -18.08
C PHE A 325 -5.76 0.36 -17.53
N GLY A 326 -5.94 1.62 -17.96
CA GLY A 326 -6.91 2.54 -17.38
C GLY A 326 -6.54 3.01 -15.96
N SER A 327 -5.34 2.67 -15.48
CA SER A 327 -4.86 2.98 -14.14
C SER A 327 -3.35 2.99 -14.06
N THR A 328 -2.82 3.75 -13.10
CA THR A 328 -1.40 3.82 -12.82
C THR A 328 -0.95 2.78 -11.79
N HIS A 329 0.36 2.48 -11.77
CA HIS A 329 0.93 1.65 -10.70
C HIS A 329 0.72 2.24 -9.30
N ALA A 330 0.68 3.56 -9.17
CA ALA A 330 0.41 4.24 -7.91
C ALA A 330 -1.02 3.95 -7.40
N GLU A 331 -2.01 4.03 -8.28
CA GLU A 331 -3.40 3.70 -7.94
C GLU A 331 -3.55 2.20 -7.58
N VAL A 332 -2.95 1.31 -8.38
CA VAL A 332 -2.99 -0.15 -8.14
C VAL A 332 -2.27 -0.53 -6.85
N GLY A 333 -1.09 0.07 -6.61
CA GLY A 333 -0.32 -0.14 -5.38
C GLY A 333 -1.06 0.38 -4.15
N GLY A 334 -1.57 1.61 -4.21
CA GLY A 334 -2.38 2.20 -3.14
C GLY A 334 -3.60 1.35 -2.82
N TYR A 335 -4.30 0.84 -3.84
CA TYR A 335 -5.40 -0.10 -3.67
C TYR A 335 -4.98 -1.35 -2.90
N LEU A 336 -3.92 -2.03 -3.32
CA LEU A 336 -3.46 -3.25 -2.67
C LEU A 336 -3.07 -3.01 -1.20
N LEU A 337 -2.33 -1.94 -0.94
CA LEU A 337 -1.91 -1.58 0.42
C LEU A 337 -3.09 -1.28 1.34
N GLY A 338 -4.09 -0.61 0.82
CA GLY A 338 -5.30 -0.35 1.58
C GLY A 338 -6.11 -1.62 1.83
N LEU A 339 -6.22 -2.52 0.84
CA LEU A 339 -6.83 -3.83 1.01
C LEU A 339 -6.16 -4.59 2.16
N TRP A 340 -4.85 -4.44 2.32
CA TRP A 340 -4.07 -5.06 3.39
C TRP A 340 -4.05 -4.27 4.71
N GLY A 341 -4.84 -3.20 4.82
CA GLY A 341 -5.04 -2.46 6.06
C GLY A 341 -3.91 -1.53 6.46
N LEU A 342 -3.09 -1.07 5.51
CA LEU A 342 -2.10 -0.04 5.82
C LEU A 342 -2.80 1.29 6.19
N PRO A 343 -2.14 2.15 7.00
CA PRO A 343 -2.71 3.43 7.38
C PRO A 343 -3.12 4.28 6.18
N SER A 344 -4.29 4.92 6.24
CA SER A 344 -4.85 5.71 5.13
C SER A 344 -3.90 6.77 4.59
N LYS A 345 -3.10 7.41 5.46
CA LYS A 345 -2.09 8.39 5.04
C LYS A 345 -0.98 7.77 4.17
N VAL A 346 -0.57 6.52 4.46
CA VAL A 346 0.41 5.79 3.64
C VAL A 346 -0.21 5.44 2.29
N VAL A 347 -1.42 4.87 2.31
CA VAL A 347 -2.17 4.51 1.09
C VAL A 347 -2.38 5.71 0.19
N GLN A 348 -2.80 6.84 0.76
CA GLN A 348 -3.00 8.09 0.03
C GLN A 348 -1.69 8.62 -0.56
N ALA A 349 -0.60 8.61 0.21
CA ALA A 349 0.71 9.06 -0.27
C ALA A 349 1.20 8.19 -1.43
N VAL A 350 1.02 6.86 -1.36
CA VAL A 350 1.33 5.94 -2.48
C VAL A 350 0.46 6.22 -3.69
N ALA A 351 -0.85 6.38 -3.53
CA ALA A 351 -1.75 6.61 -4.66
C ALA A 351 -1.55 7.96 -5.36
N GLN A 352 -0.88 8.92 -4.70
CA GLN A 352 -0.79 10.31 -5.15
C GLN A 352 0.63 10.78 -5.49
N HIS A 353 1.64 9.90 -5.41
CA HIS A 353 3.05 10.32 -5.55
C HIS A 353 3.49 10.71 -6.96
N LEU A 354 2.70 10.40 -7.99
CA LEU A 354 3.07 10.62 -9.39
C LEU A 354 2.84 12.06 -9.87
N GLU A 355 1.81 12.71 -9.35
CA GLU A 355 1.34 14.01 -9.84
C GLU A 355 0.94 14.96 -8.71
N PRO A 356 1.08 16.30 -8.94
CA PRO A 356 0.53 17.31 -8.04
C PRO A 356 -0.95 17.09 -7.77
N GLN A 357 -1.37 17.18 -6.50
CA GLN A 357 -2.78 17.03 -6.16
C GLN A 357 -3.52 18.36 -6.28
N PRO A 358 -4.54 18.47 -7.19
CA PRO A 358 -5.31 19.69 -7.32
C PRO A 358 -5.97 20.11 -6.01
N GLY A 359 -5.80 21.38 -5.63
CA GLY A 359 -6.41 21.92 -4.41
C GLY A 359 -5.72 21.54 -3.10
N ALA A 360 -4.59 20.85 -3.13
CA ALA A 360 -3.79 20.60 -1.94
C ALA A 360 -3.32 21.93 -1.31
N ARG A 361 -3.41 22.02 0.01
CA ARG A 361 -3.01 23.20 0.80
C ARG A 361 -1.95 22.89 1.84
N VAL A 362 -1.58 21.63 1.98
CA VAL A 362 -0.62 21.15 2.98
C VAL A 362 0.43 20.33 2.27
N PHE A 363 1.70 20.59 2.63
CA PHE A 363 2.82 19.78 2.17
C PHE A 363 2.86 18.50 3.02
N ASP A 364 2.25 17.46 2.50
CA ASP A 364 2.11 16.14 3.13
C ASP A 364 3.12 15.12 2.59
N ALA A 365 2.97 13.84 2.98
CA ALA A 365 3.84 12.76 2.55
C ALA A 365 3.75 12.48 1.04
N GLY A 366 2.57 12.63 0.43
CA GLY A 366 2.37 12.45 -1.01
C GLY A 366 3.08 13.56 -1.80
N ALA A 367 2.93 14.82 -1.36
CA ALA A 367 3.63 15.96 -1.95
C ALA A 367 5.17 15.81 -1.81
N ALA A 368 5.64 15.34 -0.65
CA ALA A 368 7.07 15.12 -0.43
C ALA A 368 7.61 13.98 -1.31
N LEU A 369 6.86 12.91 -1.53
CA LEU A 369 7.24 11.82 -2.44
C LEU A 369 7.28 12.29 -3.90
N TYR A 370 6.29 13.07 -4.32
CA TYR A 370 6.31 13.70 -5.64
C TYR A 370 7.59 14.51 -5.86
N VAL A 371 7.95 15.38 -4.90
CA VAL A 371 9.19 16.16 -4.94
C VAL A 371 10.42 15.25 -4.89
N ALA A 372 10.44 14.25 -4.01
CA ALA A 372 11.56 13.33 -3.85
C ALA A 372 11.84 12.53 -5.14
N ASN A 373 10.80 12.02 -5.81
CA ASN A 373 10.94 11.30 -7.06
C ASN A 373 11.56 12.19 -8.16
N LEU A 374 11.13 13.44 -8.24
CA LEU A 374 11.66 14.37 -9.25
C LEU A 374 13.08 14.83 -8.93
N LEU A 375 13.42 15.06 -7.68
CA LEU A 375 14.79 15.40 -7.27
C LEU A 375 15.76 14.21 -7.41
N ALA A 376 15.25 12.98 -7.33
CA ALA A 376 16.08 11.78 -7.54
C ALA A 376 16.53 11.63 -9.01
N ILE A 377 15.88 12.31 -9.96
CA ILE A 377 16.21 12.31 -11.39
C ILE A 377 16.67 13.69 -11.89
N ASP A 378 16.84 14.68 -11.00
CA ASP A 378 17.33 16.02 -11.36
C ASP A 378 18.75 15.91 -11.90
N PRO A 379 19.07 16.44 -13.08
CA PRO A 379 20.41 16.38 -13.70
C PRO A 379 21.49 17.06 -12.85
N ASP A 380 21.13 17.98 -11.94
CA ASP A 380 22.03 18.61 -11.00
C ASP A 380 22.35 17.70 -9.77
N VAL A 381 21.70 16.53 -9.68
CA VAL A 381 21.95 15.49 -8.69
C VAL A 381 22.59 14.30 -9.39
N PRO A 382 23.68 13.67 -8.88
CA PRO A 382 24.32 12.54 -9.54
C PRO A 382 23.31 11.45 -9.91
N ALA A 383 23.24 11.11 -11.20
CA ALA A 383 22.21 10.24 -11.75
C ALA A 383 22.29 8.83 -11.18
N LEU A 384 21.14 8.31 -10.74
CA LEU A 384 20.92 6.88 -10.61
C LEU A 384 20.65 6.33 -12.03
N GLU A 385 21.39 5.27 -12.40
CA GLU A 385 21.36 4.68 -13.75
C GLU A 385 19.94 4.30 -14.21
N HIS A 386 19.64 4.59 -15.48
CA HIS A 386 18.49 4.13 -16.27
C HIS A 386 17.08 4.63 -15.93
N ILE A 387 16.94 5.90 -15.60
CA ILE A 387 15.66 6.59 -15.77
C ILE A 387 15.71 7.31 -17.10
N PRO A 388 14.69 7.17 -17.99
CA PRO A 388 14.60 8.00 -19.20
C PRO A 388 14.73 9.46 -18.79
N ALA A 389 15.68 10.15 -19.43
CA ALA A 389 16.13 11.49 -19.01
C ALA A 389 15.14 12.60 -19.38
N ARG A 390 13.83 12.35 -19.32
CA ARG A 390 12.89 13.46 -19.41
C ARG A 390 12.64 13.99 -18.02
N THR A 391 13.22 15.11 -17.76
CA THR A 391 12.95 15.98 -16.62
C THR A 391 11.47 16.33 -16.64
N ILE A 392 10.64 15.58 -15.91
CA ILE A 392 9.34 16.12 -15.51
C ILE A 392 9.70 17.33 -14.66
N ALA A 393 9.52 18.53 -15.21
CA ALA A 393 9.84 19.74 -14.49
C ALA A 393 8.96 19.80 -13.24
N LEU A 394 9.60 20.05 -12.11
CA LEU A 394 8.90 20.23 -10.84
C LEU A 394 7.85 21.33 -11.01
N ASP A 395 6.59 21.04 -10.72
CA ASP A 395 5.52 22.04 -10.84
C ASP A 395 5.68 23.11 -9.75
N LEU A 396 6.31 24.23 -10.13
CA LEU A 396 6.53 25.35 -9.24
C LEU A 396 5.22 26.04 -8.84
N SER A 397 4.15 25.94 -9.64
CA SER A 397 2.84 26.48 -9.28
C SER A 397 2.22 25.69 -8.14
N TYR A 398 2.38 24.39 -8.15
CA TYR A 398 1.98 23.49 -7.06
C TYR A 398 2.76 23.80 -5.77
N LEU A 399 4.09 23.90 -5.84
CA LEU A 399 4.91 24.23 -4.67
C LEU A 399 4.57 25.64 -4.10
N ARG A 400 4.23 26.59 -4.99
CA ARG A 400 3.79 27.91 -4.57
C ARG A 400 2.44 27.85 -3.85
N ALA A 401 1.50 27.06 -4.35
CA ALA A 401 0.19 26.86 -3.71
C ALA A 401 0.33 26.23 -2.31
N LEU A 402 1.34 25.37 -2.12
CA LEU A 402 1.69 24.76 -0.84
C LEU A 402 2.54 25.69 0.07
N GLY A 403 3.00 26.85 -0.42
CA GLY A 403 3.84 27.79 0.35
C GLY A 403 5.27 27.33 0.60
N VAL A 404 5.77 26.33 -0.14
CA VAL A 404 7.07 25.67 0.13
C VAL A 404 8.15 25.91 -0.92
N THR A 405 7.90 26.78 -1.91
CA THR A 405 8.85 27.07 -3.00
C THR A 405 10.23 27.48 -2.48
N HIS A 406 10.29 28.21 -1.35
CA HIS A 406 11.51 28.66 -0.72
C HIS A 406 12.41 27.52 -0.17
N GLN A 407 11.87 26.30 -0.05
CA GLN A 407 12.60 25.12 0.42
C GLN A 407 13.38 24.39 -0.70
N LEU A 408 13.10 24.71 -1.96
CA LEU A 408 13.59 23.92 -3.11
C LEU A 408 15.11 23.79 -3.13
N ASP A 409 15.86 24.86 -2.91
CA ASP A 409 17.33 24.83 -2.92
C ASP A 409 17.88 23.97 -1.77
N ASN A 410 17.22 24.02 -0.61
CA ASN A 410 17.56 23.15 0.53
C ASN A 410 17.29 21.68 0.19
N TRP A 411 16.14 21.36 -0.46
CA TRP A 411 15.81 20.00 -0.87
C TRP A 411 16.77 19.45 -1.94
N ARG A 412 17.20 20.29 -2.89
CA ARG A 412 18.24 19.91 -3.85
C ARG A 412 19.58 19.62 -3.17
N LYS A 413 19.93 20.40 -2.14
CA LYS A 413 21.13 20.12 -1.32
C LYS A 413 20.98 18.78 -0.60
N ILE A 414 19.85 18.54 0.07
CA ILE A 414 19.55 17.26 0.75
C ILE A 414 19.62 16.09 -0.25
N ALA A 415 19.09 16.24 -1.47
CA ALA A 415 19.12 15.21 -2.48
C ALA A 415 20.56 14.88 -2.91
N ARG A 416 21.40 15.89 -3.17
CA ARG A 416 22.83 15.70 -3.49
C ARG A 416 23.59 14.99 -2.38
N GLU A 417 23.35 15.36 -1.14
CA GLU A 417 23.98 14.71 0.02
C GLU A 417 23.50 13.28 0.21
N ALA A 418 22.22 13.01 -0.02
CA ALA A 418 21.63 11.69 0.12
C ALA A 418 22.08 10.71 -0.98
N LEU A 419 22.08 11.16 -2.22
CA LEU A 419 22.32 10.33 -3.41
C LEU A 419 23.81 10.33 -3.83
N GLY A 420 24.56 11.40 -3.54
CA GLY A 420 25.98 11.48 -3.81
C GLY A 420 26.86 10.56 -2.94
N ASN A 421 26.34 10.10 -1.80
CA ASN A 421 26.98 9.11 -0.94
C ASN A 421 26.66 7.65 -1.32
N ALA A 422 25.74 7.41 -2.25
CA ALA A 422 25.53 6.10 -2.84
C ALA A 422 26.69 5.83 -3.82
N ALA A 423 27.58 4.89 -3.47
CA ALA A 423 28.69 4.51 -4.35
C ALA A 423 28.15 4.14 -5.74
N PRO A 424 28.76 4.67 -6.82
CA PRO A 424 28.32 4.30 -8.17
C PRO A 424 28.44 2.78 -8.31
N PRO A 425 27.46 2.10 -8.95
CA PRO A 425 27.59 0.68 -9.23
C PRO A 425 28.86 0.48 -10.07
N THR A 426 29.67 -0.47 -9.65
CA THR A 426 30.90 -0.86 -10.36
C THR A 426 30.49 -1.20 -11.80
N ARG A 427 30.95 -0.41 -12.78
CA ARG A 427 30.77 -0.69 -14.19
C ARG A 427 31.27 -2.11 -14.46
N LEU A 428 30.37 -3.04 -14.64
CA LEU A 428 30.69 -4.30 -15.29
C LEU A 428 31.10 -3.93 -16.73
N ALA A 429 32.41 -3.98 -16.98
CA ALA A 429 32.98 -3.76 -18.29
C ALA A 429 32.29 -4.69 -19.28
N ALA A 430 31.61 -4.07 -20.26
CA ALA A 430 31.18 -4.78 -21.45
C ALA A 430 32.44 -5.45 -22.05
N ARG A 431 32.51 -6.77 -21.96
CA ARG A 431 33.43 -7.54 -22.81
C ARG A 431 32.76 -7.70 -24.15
N VAL A 432 33.50 -7.21 -25.16
CA VAL A 432 33.34 -7.34 -26.61
C VAL A 432 33.03 -8.80 -26.98
#